data_1f0d265c935a2cb6b3ec6ae17cdd3f4e
#
_entry.id   1f0d265c935a2cb6b3ec6ae17cdd3f4e
#
_cell.length_a   1.000
_cell.length_b   1.000
_cell.length_c   1.000
_cell.angle_alpha   90.00
_cell.angle_beta   90.00
_cell.angle_gamma   90.00
#
_symmetry.space_group_name_H-M   'P 1'
#
loop_
_entity.id
_entity.type
_entity.pdbx_description
1 polymer ?
#
loop_
_entity_poly.entity_id
_entity_poly.type
_entity_poly.pdbx_seq_one_letter_code
_entity_poly.pdbx_strand_id
1 'polypeptide(L)'
;MASILVVGPHPDDQELGMGGTIARLAEQGHDVHLLDMTNGEPTPYGDPDTRAQEAAKAAEILGVQRTCIDLPNRYVEHTIEARHKVAGVLRQRQVDIMFVPYMHDAHPDHLATTRIAEDARFDAKLTQIDLPGEPIYPKWLFYYYCTHLRWVADPSFLIDITGYADRKRKAITAYESQFVTPEKNRRVVEWIDAANHYFGSRIGTAAAEAFYTKEPIGLTGLTCLTQL
;
A
#
# COMPACT_ATOMS: atom_id res chain seq x y z
N MET A 1 -6.88 0.04 18.50
CA MET A 1 -6.08 -0.84 17.62
C MET A 1 -6.98 -1.26 16.48
N ALA A 2 -6.52 -1.15 15.24
CA ALA A 2 -7.26 -1.57 14.05
C ALA A 2 -6.41 -2.57 13.26
N SER A 3 -7.07 -3.48 12.53
CA SER A 3 -6.44 -4.35 11.54
C SER A 3 -6.44 -3.64 10.19
N ILE A 4 -5.25 -3.46 9.60
CA ILE A 4 -5.04 -2.64 8.40
C ILE A 4 -4.37 -3.51 7.33
N LEU A 5 -4.99 -3.60 6.14
CA LEU A 5 -4.40 -4.27 4.99
C LEU A 5 -3.94 -3.24 3.96
N VAL A 6 -2.68 -3.30 3.58
CA VAL A 6 -2.13 -2.51 2.48
C VAL A 6 -1.86 -3.43 1.30
N VAL A 7 -2.63 -3.29 0.25
CA VAL A 7 -2.53 -4.12 -0.96
C VAL A 7 -1.62 -3.44 -1.97
N GLY A 8 -0.61 -4.14 -2.45
CA GLY A 8 0.29 -3.67 -3.51
C GLY A 8 0.33 -4.62 -4.70
N PRO A 9 0.40 -4.11 -5.92
CA PRO A 9 0.59 -4.92 -7.13
C PRO A 9 1.89 -5.71 -7.08
N HIS A 10 2.98 -5.04 -6.68
CA HIS A 10 4.32 -5.58 -6.60
C HIS A 10 4.97 -5.27 -5.25
N PRO A 11 5.93 -6.08 -4.80
CA PRO A 11 6.76 -5.73 -3.64
C PRO A 11 7.56 -4.46 -3.96
N ASP A 12 7.36 -3.40 -3.24
CA ASP A 12 7.89 -2.03 -3.25
C ASP A 12 6.83 -0.92 -3.41
N ASP A 13 5.71 -1.17 -4.07
CA ASP A 13 4.67 -0.16 -4.32
C ASP A 13 4.11 0.45 -3.03
N GLN A 14 3.93 -0.37 -1.98
CA GLN A 14 3.43 0.09 -0.68
C GLN A 14 4.46 1.00 -0.01
N GLU A 15 5.73 0.64 -0.06
CA GLU A 15 6.83 1.45 0.48
C GLU A 15 6.96 2.78 -0.23
N LEU A 16 6.91 2.76 -1.55
CA LEU A 16 6.98 3.95 -2.40
C LEU A 16 5.80 4.88 -2.14
N GLY A 17 4.58 4.33 -2.11
CA GLY A 17 3.35 5.10 -1.99
C GLY A 17 3.07 5.59 -0.58
N MET A 18 3.28 4.74 0.46
CA MET A 18 2.84 5.04 1.83
C MET A 18 3.73 4.46 2.94
N GLY A 19 5.01 4.21 2.67
CA GLY A 19 5.93 3.59 3.63
C GLY A 19 6.07 4.33 4.95
N GLY A 20 6.01 5.66 4.95
CA GLY A 20 6.04 6.48 6.17
C GLY A 20 4.77 6.31 7.01
N THR A 21 3.61 6.27 6.38
CA THR A 21 2.33 5.99 7.02
C THR A 21 2.28 4.59 7.60
N ILE A 22 2.76 3.57 6.85
CA ILE A 22 2.86 2.19 7.34
C ILE A 22 3.68 2.14 8.63
N ALA A 23 4.88 2.74 8.63
CA ALA A 23 5.75 2.76 9.80
C ALA A 23 5.10 3.48 11.00
N ARG A 24 4.41 4.61 10.75
CA ARG A 24 3.70 5.37 11.78
C ARG A 24 2.55 4.56 12.38
N LEU A 25 1.72 3.93 11.56
CA LEU A 25 0.58 3.12 12.01
C LEU A 25 1.03 1.90 12.82
N ALA A 26 2.10 1.22 12.38
CA ALA A 26 2.71 0.12 13.12
C ALA A 26 3.21 0.57 14.50
N GLU A 27 3.90 1.71 14.58
CA GLU A 27 4.40 2.28 15.86
C GLU A 27 3.26 2.73 16.79
N GLN A 28 2.12 3.13 16.23
CA GLN A 28 0.89 3.43 16.98
C GLN A 28 0.17 2.18 17.50
N GLY A 29 0.69 0.99 17.22
CA GLY A 29 0.16 -0.30 17.70
C GLY A 29 -0.98 -0.86 16.87
N HIS A 30 -1.19 -0.39 15.63
CA HIS A 30 -2.10 -1.04 14.69
C HIS A 30 -1.49 -2.35 14.15
N ASP A 31 -2.33 -3.34 13.85
CA ASP A 31 -1.92 -4.54 13.10
C ASP A 31 -1.91 -4.22 11.61
N VAL A 32 -0.73 -3.85 11.09
CA VAL A 32 -0.56 -3.50 9.68
C VAL A 32 0.04 -4.68 8.93
N HIS A 33 -0.64 -5.10 7.86
CA HIS A 33 -0.21 -6.19 7.01
C HIS A 33 -0.08 -5.74 5.56
N LEU A 34 1.04 -6.09 4.91
CA LEU A 34 1.26 -5.86 3.49
C LEU A 34 0.86 -7.12 2.70
N LEU A 35 0.07 -6.92 1.65
CA LEU A 35 -0.34 -7.97 0.74
C LEU A 35 0.17 -7.64 -0.66
N ASP A 36 1.13 -8.41 -1.16
CA ASP A 36 1.56 -8.33 -2.55
C ASP A 36 0.67 -9.20 -3.43
N MET A 37 0.22 -8.66 -4.55
CA MET A 37 -0.56 -9.42 -5.52
C MET A 37 0.34 -10.36 -6.33
N THR A 38 1.58 -9.94 -6.62
CA THR A 38 2.58 -10.70 -7.39
C THR A 38 3.92 -10.73 -6.65
N ASN A 39 4.84 -11.56 -7.08
CA ASN A 39 6.22 -11.56 -6.59
C ASN A 39 7.11 -10.46 -7.22
N GLY A 40 6.57 -9.67 -8.16
CA GLY A 40 7.25 -8.57 -8.83
C GLY A 40 8.26 -8.97 -9.92
N GLU A 41 8.48 -10.25 -10.17
CA GLU A 41 9.46 -10.74 -11.15
C GLU A 41 8.79 -11.37 -12.39
N PRO A 42 9.46 -11.34 -13.55
CA PRO A 42 10.87 -10.98 -13.80
C PRO A 42 11.12 -9.47 -13.91
N THR A 43 12.27 -9.02 -13.40
CA THR A 43 12.82 -7.69 -13.63
C THR A 43 14.24 -7.77 -14.21
N PRO A 44 14.81 -6.68 -14.78
CA PRO A 44 16.15 -6.74 -15.40
C PRO A 44 17.31 -7.02 -14.44
N TYR A 45 17.13 -6.78 -13.13
CA TYR A 45 18.21 -6.80 -12.13
C TYR A 45 17.90 -7.68 -10.92
N GLY A 46 16.76 -8.38 -10.92
CA GLY A 46 16.31 -9.22 -9.84
C GLY A 46 16.00 -10.65 -10.28
N ASP A 47 15.66 -11.45 -9.31
CA ASP A 47 15.09 -12.77 -9.43
C ASP A 47 14.10 -13.00 -8.27
N PRO A 48 13.23 -14.01 -8.31
CA PRO A 48 12.22 -14.21 -7.28
C PRO A 48 12.78 -14.34 -5.85
N ASP A 49 13.93 -14.98 -5.66
CA ASP A 49 14.51 -15.17 -4.35
C ASP A 49 15.09 -13.87 -3.80
N THR A 50 15.82 -13.12 -4.62
CA THR A 50 16.33 -11.79 -4.28
C THR A 50 15.17 -10.87 -3.92
N ARG A 51 14.13 -10.83 -4.74
CA ARG A 51 12.96 -9.97 -4.51
C ARG A 51 12.23 -10.30 -3.20
N ALA A 52 12.06 -11.58 -2.89
CA ALA A 52 11.46 -12.03 -1.65
C ALA A 52 12.29 -11.63 -0.42
N GLN A 53 13.62 -11.72 -0.49
CA GLN A 53 14.53 -11.28 0.59
C GLN A 53 14.47 -9.77 0.80
N GLU A 54 14.46 -8.98 -0.29
CA GLU A 54 14.36 -7.52 -0.25
C GLU A 54 13.01 -7.09 0.36
N ALA A 55 11.91 -7.74 -0.06
CA ALA A 55 10.57 -7.48 0.47
C ALA A 55 10.46 -7.83 1.98
N ALA A 56 11.05 -8.95 2.41
CA ALA A 56 11.10 -9.31 3.82
C ALA A 56 11.89 -8.30 4.65
N LYS A 57 13.05 -7.85 4.15
CA LYS A 57 13.87 -6.82 4.80
C LYS A 57 13.14 -5.48 4.89
N ALA A 58 12.41 -5.07 3.84
CA ALA A 58 11.60 -3.86 3.84
C ALA A 58 10.48 -3.94 4.89
N ALA A 59 9.78 -5.08 4.98
CA ALA A 59 8.74 -5.30 5.98
C ALA A 59 9.29 -5.26 7.41
N GLU A 60 10.47 -5.84 7.66
CA GLU A 60 11.17 -5.75 8.95
C GLU A 60 11.50 -4.30 9.33
N ILE A 61 12.03 -3.50 8.39
CA ILE A 61 12.33 -2.08 8.60
C ILE A 61 11.06 -1.30 8.97
N LEU A 62 9.94 -1.59 8.33
CA LEU A 62 8.66 -0.94 8.60
C LEU A 62 8.00 -1.46 9.89
N GLY A 63 8.42 -2.63 10.40
CA GLY A 63 7.86 -3.26 11.60
C GLY A 63 6.52 -3.95 11.34
N VAL A 64 6.32 -4.53 10.17
CA VAL A 64 5.05 -5.12 9.72
C VAL A 64 5.23 -6.52 9.17
N GLN A 65 4.12 -7.25 9.02
CA GLN A 65 4.08 -8.53 8.34
C GLN A 65 3.74 -8.36 6.85
N ARG A 66 4.17 -9.33 6.03
CA ARG A 66 3.93 -9.33 4.60
C ARG A 66 3.59 -10.73 4.10
N THR A 67 2.68 -10.82 3.14
CA THR A 67 2.39 -12.04 2.38
C THR A 67 2.20 -11.71 0.90
N CYS A 68 2.40 -12.73 0.04
CA CYS A 68 2.16 -12.65 -1.40
C CYS A 68 1.12 -13.70 -1.78
N ILE A 69 0.16 -13.35 -2.66
CA ILE A 69 -0.81 -14.31 -3.24
C ILE A 69 -0.39 -14.85 -4.60
N ASP A 70 0.77 -14.44 -5.08
CA ASP A 70 1.50 -14.97 -6.22
C ASP A 70 0.65 -15.06 -7.52
N LEU A 71 -0.01 -13.96 -7.87
CA LEU A 71 -0.61 -13.80 -9.19
C LEU A 71 0.49 -13.56 -10.23
N PRO A 72 0.25 -13.88 -11.52
CA PRO A 72 1.25 -13.67 -12.57
C PRO A 72 1.62 -12.18 -12.71
N ASN A 73 2.88 -11.83 -12.45
CA ASN A 73 3.40 -10.48 -12.65
C ASN A 73 3.25 -10.03 -14.11
N ARG A 74 2.85 -8.79 -14.35
CA ARG A 74 2.52 -8.15 -15.64
C ARG A 74 1.25 -8.68 -16.31
N TYR A 75 0.59 -9.65 -15.69
CA TYR A 75 -0.61 -10.30 -16.19
C TYR A 75 -1.65 -10.46 -15.09
N VAL A 76 -1.71 -9.48 -14.18
CA VAL A 76 -2.75 -9.47 -13.14
C VAL A 76 -4.10 -9.23 -13.81
N GLU A 77 -4.97 -10.22 -13.71
CA GLU A 77 -6.32 -10.18 -14.26
C GLU A 77 -7.37 -10.14 -13.17
N HIS A 78 -8.42 -9.33 -13.38
CA HIS A 78 -9.57 -9.27 -12.50
C HIS A 78 -10.45 -10.51 -12.69
N THR A 79 -10.11 -11.58 -11.96
CA THR A 79 -10.84 -12.84 -11.95
C THR A 79 -11.56 -13.07 -10.62
N ILE A 80 -12.57 -13.95 -10.59
CA ILE A 80 -13.22 -14.38 -9.36
C ILE A 80 -12.20 -15.01 -8.40
N GLU A 81 -11.28 -15.82 -8.93
CA GLU A 81 -10.23 -16.44 -8.11
C GLU A 81 -9.34 -15.39 -7.43
N ALA A 82 -8.86 -14.39 -8.16
CA ALA A 82 -8.03 -13.32 -7.61
C ALA A 82 -8.79 -12.54 -6.52
N ARG A 83 -10.07 -12.20 -6.75
CA ARG A 83 -10.93 -11.55 -5.76
C ARG A 83 -11.09 -12.40 -4.51
N HIS A 84 -11.35 -13.70 -4.66
CA HIS A 84 -11.52 -14.63 -3.55
C HIS A 84 -10.24 -14.82 -2.73
N LYS A 85 -9.06 -14.84 -3.35
CA LYS A 85 -7.78 -14.85 -2.64
C LYS A 85 -7.67 -13.63 -1.72
N VAL A 86 -7.93 -12.42 -2.23
CA VAL A 86 -7.91 -11.19 -1.41
C VAL A 86 -9.01 -11.19 -0.35
N ALA A 87 -10.23 -11.59 -0.70
CA ALA A 87 -11.34 -11.68 0.24
C ALA A 87 -11.06 -12.67 1.40
N GLY A 88 -10.37 -13.77 1.11
CA GLY A 88 -9.89 -14.73 2.12
C GLY A 88 -8.92 -14.08 3.10
N VAL A 89 -7.97 -13.26 2.62
CA VAL A 89 -7.05 -12.52 3.50
C VAL A 89 -7.81 -11.51 4.36
N LEU A 90 -8.78 -10.78 3.79
CA LEU A 90 -9.61 -9.83 4.53
C LEU A 90 -10.34 -10.51 5.70
N ARG A 91 -10.91 -11.70 5.47
CA ARG A 91 -11.60 -12.48 6.50
C ARG A 91 -10.67 -13.04 7.55
N GLN A 92 -9.58 -13.69 7.15
CA GLN A 92 -8.63 -14.29 8.08
C GLN A 92 -8.02 -13.26 9.03
N ARG A 93 -7.80 -12.03 8.55
CA ARG A 93 -7.23 -10.95 9.34
C ARG A 93 -8.26 -10.02 9.97
N GLN A 94 -9.54 -10.21 9.69
CA GLN A 94 -10.62 -9.34 10.19
C GLN A 94 -10.30 -7.86 9.97
N VAL A 95 -10.05 -7.50 8.70
CA VAL A 95 -9.54 -6.19 8.31
C VAL A 95 -10.57 -5.08 8.51
N ASP A 96 -10.19 -4.03 9.23
CA ASP A 96 -11.01 -2.82 9.45
C ASP A 96 -10.82 -1.78 8.34
N ILE A 97 -9.57 -1.62 7.89
CA ILE A 97 -9.17 -0.55 6.95
C ILE A 97 -8.30 -1.15 5.84
N MET A 98 -8.63 -0.81 4.60
CA MET A 98 -7.84 -1.16 3.42
C MET A 98 -7.17 0.06 2.82
N PHE A 99 -5.92 -0.11 2.39
CA PHE A 99 -5.23 0.80 1.49
C PHE A 99 -4.91 0.06 0.19
N VAL A 100 -5.23 0.67 -0.95
CA VAL A 100 -5.03 0.09 -2.28
C VAL A 100 -4.41 1.12 -3.22
N PRO A 101 -3.83 0.74 -4.35
CA PRO A 101 -3.33 1.70 -5.34
C PRO A 101 -4.44 2.63 -5.83
N TYR A 102 -4.07 3.86 -6.20
CA TYR A 102 -5.00 4.79 -6.80
C TYR A 102 -5.57 4.24 -8.12
N MET A 103 -6.86 4.47 -8.35
CA MET A 103 -7.63 3.89 -9.46
C MET A 103 -7.20 4.33 -10.87
N HIS A 104 -6.32 5.30 -10.96
CA HIS A 104 -5.72 5.76 -12.22
C HIS A 104 -4.21 5.61 -12.14
N ASP A 105 -3.63 4.87 -13.06
CA ASP A 105 -2.21 4.60 -13.13
C ASP A 105 -1.83 4.23 -14.58
N ALA A 106 -0.54 4.32 -14.92
CA ALA A 106 -0.03 3.85 -16.21
C ALA A 106 0.25 2.35 -16.23
N HIS A 107 0.37 1.69 -15.06
CA HIS A 107 0.67 0.27 -14.97
C HIS A 107 -0.61 -0.57 -14.95
N PRO A 108 -0.82 -1.52 -15.90
CA PRO A 108 -2.02 -2.35 -15.94
C PRO A 108 -2.28 -3.15 -14.66
N ASP A 109 -1.23 -3.71 -14.03
CA ASP A 109 -1.36 -4.50 -12.81
C ASP A 109 -1.87 -3.64 -11.64
N HIS A 110 -1.52 -2.34 -11.58
CA HIS A 110 -2.05 -1.41 -10.56
C HIS A 110 -3.56 -1.24 -10.71
N LEU A 111 -4.02 -1.03 -11.94
CA LEU A 111 -5.45 -0.89 -12.24
C LEU A 111 -6.22 -2.17 -11.90
N ALA A 112 -5.67 -3.34 -12.27
CA ALA A 112 -6.27 -4.64 -11.99
C ALA A 112 -6.32 -4.90 -10.48
N THR A 113 -5.21 -4.67 -9.76
CA THR A 113 -5.12 -4.81 -8.29
C THR A 113 -6.18 -3.99 -7.57
N THR A 114 -6.34 -2.73 -7.95
CA THR A 114 -7.34 -1.84 -7.35
C THR A 114 -8.75 -2.40 -7.51
N ARG A 115 -9.13 -2.81 -8.73
CA ARG A 115 -10.44 -3.39 -9.01
C ARG A 115 -10.68 -4.70 -8.26
N ILE A 116 -9.66 -5.58 -8.23
CA ILE A 116 -9.73 -6.84 -7.47
C ILE A 116 -10.00 -6.57 -6.00
N ALA A 117 -9.25 -5.64 -5.39
CA ALA A 117 -9.35 -5.32 -3.98
C ALA A 117 -10.69 -4.64 -3.62
N GLU A 118 -11.20 -3.74 -4.47
CA GLU A 118 -12.53 -3.13 -4.31
C GLU A 118 -13.63 -4.18 -4.29
N ASP A 119 -13.62 -5.10 -5.26
CA ASP A 119 -14.63 -6.15 -5.33
C ASP A 119 -14.45 -7.23 -4.26
N ALA A 120 -13.21 -7.54 -3.87
CA ALA A 120 -12.92 -8.46 -2.77
C ALA A 120 -13.47 -7.95 -1.43
N ARG A 121 -13.49 -6.63 -1.20
CA ARG A 121 -14.16 -6.01 -0.03
C ARG A 121 -15.64 -6.39 0.02
N PHE A 122 -16.31 -6.42 -1.14
CA PHE A 122 -17.71 -6.85 -1.21
C PHE A 122 -17.84 -8.37 -0.99
N ASP A 123 -16.98 -9.17 -1.64
CA ASP A 123 -17.03 -10.63 -1.53
C ASP A 123 -16.77 -11.11 -0.08
N ALA A 124 -15.90 -10.41 0.64
CA ALA A 124 -15.53 -10.76 2.01
C ALA A 124 -16.72 -10.73 3.00
N LYS A 125 -17.82 -10.00 2.70
CA LYS A 125 -19.02 -9.97 3.56
C LYS A 125 -20.03 -11.10 3.28
N LEU A 126 -19.90 -11.80 2.14
CA LEU A 126 -20.90 -12.77 1.70
C LEU A 126 -20.87 -14.02 2.60
N THR A 127 -22.03 -14.43 3.12
CA THR A 127 -22.13 -15.58 4.06
C THR A 127 -22.34 -16.93 3.37
N GLN A 128 -22.75 -16.93 2.10
CA GLN A 128 -23.04 -18.15 1.32
C GLN A 128 -21.96 -18.42 0.28
N ILE A 129 -20.70 -18.27 0.67
CA ILE A 129 -19.53 -18.49 -0.16
C ILE A 129 -18.45 -19.19 0.67
N ASP A 130 -17.79 -20.17 0.07
CA ASP A 130 -16.70 -20.90 0.73
C ASP A 130 -15.39 -20.11 0.63
N LEU A 131 -15.15 -19.26 1.64
CA LEU A 131 -13.93 -18.50 1.83
C LEU A 131 -13.42 -18.66 3.27
N PRO A 132 -12.10 -18.73 3.48
CA PRO A 132 -11.54 -18.87 4.81
C PRO A 132 -11.83 -17.66 5.70
N GLY A 133 -12.08 -17.91 6.99
CA GLY A 133 -12.36 -16.87 7.99
C GLY A 133 -13.80 -16.38 8.03
N GLU A 134 -14.13 -15.63 9.09
CA GLU A 134 -15.48 -15.09 9.28
C GLU A 134 -15.77 -13.92 8.34
N PRO A 135 -17.02 -13.81 7.84
CA PRO A 135 -17.42 -12.70 6.99
C PRO A 135 -17.13 -11.35 7.62
N ILE A 136 -16.57 -10.43 6.82
CA ILE A 136 -16.27 -9.07 7.23
C ILE A 136 -16.47 -8.08 6.07
N TYR A 137 -16.80 -6.84 6.41
CA TYR A 137 -16.77 -5.72 5.46
C TYR A 137 -15.85 -4.63 6.00
N PRO A 138 -14.61 -4.49 5.49
CA PRO A 138 -13.71 -3.42 5.90
C PRO A 138 -14.42 -2.07 5.86
N LYS A 139 -14.39 -1.35 6.98
CA LYS A 139 -15.14 -0.10 7.13
C LYS A 139 -14.65 0.98 6.19
N TRP A 140 -13.31 1.05 5.99
CA TRP A 140 -12.69 2.08 5.17
C TRP A 140 -11.86 1.50 4.07
N LEU A 141 -11.91 2.14 2.90
CA LEU A 141 -11.07 1.89 1.73
C LEU A 141 -10.45 3.21 1.29
N PHE A 142 -9.13 3.31 1.37
CA PHE A 142 -8.34 4.45 0.96
C PHE A 142 -7.40 4.08 -0.18
N TYR A 143 -7.01 5.08 -0.96
CA TYR A 143 -6.14 4.90 -2.11
C TYR A 143 -4.84 5.68 -1.90
N TYR A 144 -3.70 5.01 -2.10
CA TYR A 144 -2.39 5.64 -2.11
C TYR A 144 -1.90 5.85 -3.54
N TYR A 145 -1.08 6.88 -3.77
CA TYR A 145 -0.56 7.19 -5.09
C TYR A 145 0.73 6.42 -5.36
N CYS A 146 0.76 5.70 -6.50
CA CYS A 146 1.93 4.97 -6.97
C CYS A 146 2.81 5.84 -7.87
N THR A 147 4.04 5.38 -8.13
CA THR A 147 5.08 6.14 -8.83
C THR A 147 4.84 6.31 -10.33
N HIS A 148 4.01 5.49 -10.95
CA HIS A 148 3.69 5.56 -12.38
C HIS A 148 2.63 6.60 -12.74
N LEU A 149 2.05 7.25 -11.73
CA LEU A 149 1.10 8.35 -11.91
C LEU A 149 1.83 9.58 -12.50
N ARG A 150 1.36 10.07 -13.66
CA ARG A 150 2.02 11.17 -14.40
C ARG A 150 1.25 12.49 -14.39
N TRP A 151 0.23 12.62 -13.57
CA TRP A 151 -0.50 13.87 -13.36
C TRP A 151 -0.47 14.29 -11.89
N VAL A 152 -0.87 15.52 -11.66
CA VAL A 152 -0.89 16.06 -10.29
C VAL A 152 -1.94 15.33 -9.47
N ALA A 153 -1.53 14.80 -8.33
CA ALA A 153 -2.46 14.19 -7.38
C ALA A 153 -3.37 15.27 -6.75
N ASP A 154 -4.65 14.93 -6.62
CA ASP A 154 -5.65 15.73 -5.88
C ASP A 154 -6.11 14.91 -4.66
N PRO A 155 -5.37 14.96 -3.54
CA PRO A 155 -5.63 14.13 -2.40
C PRO A 155 -6.86 14.58 -1.61
N SER A 156 -7.59 13.62 -1.05
CA SER A 156 -8.68 13.87 -0.10
C SER A 156 -8.14 14.24 1.29
N PHE A 157 -7.00 13.68 1.68
CA PHE A 157 -6.31 13.96 2.94
C PHE A 157 -4.83 13.62 2.87
N LEU A 158 -4.07 14.14 3.82
CA LEU A 158 -2.64 13.91 3.97
C LEU A 158 -2.38 13.32 5.36
N ILE A 159 -1.39 12.42 5.45
CA ILE A 159 -0.89 11.91 6.72
C ILE A 159 0.53 12.42 6.93
N ASP A 160 0.76 13.12 8.04
CA ASP A 160 2.08 13.55 8.47
C ASP A 160 2.98 12.35 8.74
N ILE A 161 4.13 12.32 8.07
CA ILE A 161 5.17 11.29 8.24
C ILE A 161 6.49 11.89 8.76
N THR A 162 6.44 13.08 9.35
CA THR A 162 7.61 13.68 10.02
C THR A 162 8.14 12.70 11.07
N GLY A 163 9.44 12.38 11.00
CA GLY A 163 10.05 11.34 11.85
C GLY A 163 10.02 9.93 11.25
N TYR A 164 9.22 9.67 10.21
CA TYR A 164 9.14 8.36 9.54
C TYR A 164 9.72 8.35 8.12
N ALA A 165 10.04 9.52 7.56
CA ALA A 165 10.57 9.64 6.20
C ALA A 165 11.87 8.85 5.99
N ASP A 166 12.79 8.84 6.98
CA ASP A 166 14.01 8.05 6.93
C ASP A 166 13.75 6.54 6.97
N ARG A 167 12.76 6.10 7.75
CA ARG A 167 12.35 4.68 7.79
C ARG A 167 11.75 4.26 6.46
N LYS A 168 10.90 5.08 5.85
CA LYS A 168 10.39 4.89 4.49
C LYS A 168 11.53 4.75 3.48
N ARG A 169 12.49 5.70 3.48
CA ARG A 169 13.65 5.67 2.57
C ARG A 169 14.44 4.38 2.72
N LYS A 170 14.71 3.94 3.96
CA LYS A 170 15.42 2.67 4.23
C LYS A 170 14.65 1.47 3.69
N ALA A 171 13.32 1.44 3.84
CA ALA A 171 12.49 0.37 3.31
C ALA A 171 12.52 0.33 1.79
N ILE A 172 12.43 1.48 1.10
CA ILE A 172 12.56 1.57 -0.36
C ILE A 172 13.95 1.09 -0.82
N THR A 173 15.01 1.55 -0.17
CA THR A 173 16.39 1.19 -0.56
C THR A 173 16.78 -0.24 -0.15
N ALA A 174 15.97 -0.95 0.65
CA ALA A 174 16.12 -2.39 0.88
C ALA A 174 15.91 -3.20 -0.41
N TYR A 175 15.17 -2.67 -1.37
CA TYR A 175 15.07 -3.22 -2.73
C TYR A 175 16.27 -2.78 -3.56
N GLU A 176 17.46 -3.31 -3.22
CA GLU A 176 18.72 -2.92 -3.84
C GLU A 176 18.73 -3.20 -5.34
N SER A 177 18.12 -4.34 -5.76
CA SER A 177 17.98 -4.71 -7.17
C SER A 177 17.14 -3.72 -7.97
N GLN A 178 16.26 -2.96 -7.33
CA GLN A 178 15.33 -2.04 -7.99
C GLN A 178 15.76 -0.57 -7.90
N PHE A 179 16.26 -0.11 -6.76
CA PHE A 179 16.47 1.33 -6.51
C PHE A 179 17.91 1.71 -6.21
N VAL A 180 18.83 0.75 -6.04
CA VAL A 180 20.25 1.03 -5.75
C VAL A 180 21.13 0.61 -6.92
N THR A 181 21.04 -0.64 -7.38
CA THR A 181 21.83 -1.17 -8.48
C THR A 181 21.55 -0.47 -9.80
N PRO A 182 20.27 -0.29 -10.24
CA PRO A 182 19.98 0.44 -11.48
C PRO A 182 20.16 1.95 -11.26
N GLU A 183 21.23 2.54 -11.78
CA GLU A 183 21.54 3.97 -11.62
C GLU A 183 20.36 4.89 -11.99
N LYS A 184 19.65 4.57 -13.08
CA LYS A 184 18.48 5.34 -13.54
C LYS A 184 17.34 5.39 -12.53
N ASN A 185 17.22 4.38 -11.65
CA ASN A 185 16.12 4.27 -10.70
C ASN A 185 16.43 4.96 -9.36
N ARG A 186 17.68 5.33 -9.08
CA ARG A 186 18.07 6.09 -7.87
C ARG A 186 17.29 7.39 -7.72
N ARG A 187 17.00 8.05 -8.86
CA ARG A 187 16.16 9.26 -8.87
C ARG A 187 14.74 9.07 -8.40
N VAL A 188 14.21 7.83 -8.45
CA VAL A 188 12.85 7.56 -7.95
C VAL A 188 12.77 7.87 -6.45
N VAL A 189 13.79 7.51 -5.68
CA VAL A 189 13.85 7.79 -4.24
C VAL A 189 13.87 9.31 -3.99
N GLU A 190 14.66 10.06 -4.76
CA GLU A 190 14.72 11.53 -4.67
C GLU A 190 13.37 12.18 -5.00
N TRP A 191 12.66 11.67 -6.00
CA TRP A 191 11.33 12.19 -6.38
C TRP A 191 10.27 11.89 -5.31
N ILE A 192 10.33 10.72 -4.69
CA ILE A 192 9.45 10.36 -3.56
C ILE A 192 9.69 11.31 -2.38
N ASP A 193 10.95 11.57 -2.03
CA ASP A 193 11.28 12.52 -0.97
C ASP A 193 10.78 13.93 -1.30
N ALA A 194 10.97 14.39 -2.52
CA ALA A 194 10.48 15.70 -2.96
C ALA A 194 8.95 15.80 -2.89
N ALA A 195 8.24 14.73 -3.29
CA ALA A 195 6.78 14.66 -3.16
C ALA A 195 6.33 14.69 -1.70
N ASN A 196 6.98 13.91 -0.82
CA ASN A 196 6.67 13.90 0.61
C ASN A 196 6.87 15.30 1.25
N HIS A 197 7.95 16.01 0.91
CA HIS A 197 8.18 17.38 1.38
C HIS A 197 7.13 18.34 0.82
N TYR A 198 6.76 18.22 -0.45
CA TYR A 198 5.69 19.04 -1.04
C TYR A 198 4.38 18.86 -0.30
N PHE A 199 3.94 17.62 -0.06
CA PHE A 199 2.71 17.37 0.67
C PHE A 199 2.81 17.82 2.14
N GLY A 200 3.94 17.60 2.80
CA GLY A 200 4.19 18.13 4.15
C GLY A 200 4.00 19.64 4.22
N SER A 201 4.51 20.38 3.23
CA SER A 201 4.36 21.84 3.17
C SER A 201 2.90 22.30 3.08
N ARG A 202 1.97 21.43 2.62
CA ARG A 202 0.54 21.77 2.50
C ARG A 202 -0.20 21.71 3.84
N ILE A 203 0.34 20.97 4.81
CA ILE A 203 -0.22 20.83 6.17
C ILE A 203 0.72 21.35 7.27
N GLY A 204 1.80 22.04 6.90
CA GLY A 204 2.73 22.65 7.85
C GLY A 204 3.68 21.68 8.54
N THR A 205 3.94 20.50 7.98
CA THR A 205 4.86 19.48 8.48
C THR A 205 6.06 19.30 7.57
N ALA A 206 7.11 18.60 8.03
CA ALA A 206 8.31 18.39 7.25
C ALA A 206 8.08 17.43 6.07
N ALA A 207 7.23 16.41 6.25
CA ALA A 207 6.90 15.44 5.22
C ALA A 207 5.50 14.86 5.44
N ALA A 208 4.77 14.58 4.38
CA ALA A 208 3.48 13.92 4.42
C ALA A 208 3.27 13.00 3.21
N GLU A 209 2.38 12.06 3.34
CA GLU A 209 1.90 11.18 2.26
C GLU A 209 0.45 11.49 1.93
N ALA A 210 0.11 11.34 0.65
CA ALA A 210 -1.17 11.74 0.08
C ALA A 210 -2.08 10.53 -0.12
N PHE A 211 -3.36 10.72 0.19
CA PHE A 211 -4.40 9.69 0.06
C PHE A 211 -5.65 10.24 -0.56
N TYR A 212 -6.37 9.34 -1.23
CA TYR A 212 -7.68 9.63 -1.80
C TYR A 212 -8.75 8.71 -1.21
N THR A 213 -9.98 9.19 -1.15
CA THR A 213 -11.14 8.37 -0.81
C THR A 213 -12.31 8.70 -1.71
N LYS A 214 -13.04 7.65 -2.14
CA LYS A 214 -14.33 7.80 -2.86
C LYS A 214 -15.49 8.03 -1.89
N GLU A 215 -15.34 7.52 -0.66
CA GLU A 215 -16.41 7.53 0.34
C GLU A 215 -16.22 8.74 1.28
N PRO A 216 -17.30 9.42 1.68
CA PRO A 216 -17.21 10.49 2.67
C PRO A 216 -16.64 9.97 3.99
N ILE A 217 -15.68 10.68 4.58
CA ILE A 217 -15.14 10.36 5.90
C ILE A 217 -16.09 10.92 6.96
N GLY A 218 -16.75 10.04 7.72
CA GLY A 218 -17.58 10.42 8.86
C GLY A 218 -16.73 10.72 10.10
N LEU A 219 -16.83 11.95 10.61
CA LEU A 219 -16.15 12.37 11.84
C LEU A 219 -17.14 12.46 12.98
N THR A 220 -16.75 12.01 14.18
CA THR A 220 -17.55 12.17 15.42
C THR A 220 -17.39 13.56 16.04
N GLY A 221 -16.49 14.39 15.51
CA GLY A 221 -16.18 15.75 15.97
C GLY A 221 -14.94 16.27 15.25
N LEU A 222 -14.51 17.49 15.56
CA LEU A 222 -13.38 18.15 14.93
C LEU A 222 -12.07 18.04 15.73
N THR A 223 -12.08 17.41 16.89
CA THR A 223 -10.90 17.32 17.77
C THR A 223 -9.71 16.66 17.09
N CYS A 224 -9.95 15.67 16.22
CA CYS A 224 -8.89 15.02 15.47
C CYS A 224 -8.19 15.95 14.44
N LEU A 225 -8.82 17.07 14.07
CA LEU A 225 -8.25 18.05 13.15
C LEU A 225 -7.42 19.14 13.84
N THR A 226 -7.40 19.16 15.18
CA THR A 226 -6.71 20.19 15.96
C THR A 226 -5.38 19.71 16.56
N GLN A 227 -4.92 18.49 16.21
CA GLN A 227 -3.73 17.85 16.76
C GLN A 227 -2.56 17.78 15.74
N LEU A 228 -2.59 18.63 14.70
CA LEU A 228 -1.49 18.81 13.73
C LEU A 228 -0.44 19.78 14.28
#